data_137cf2eba41022359a07639e5ff396c7
#
_entry.id   137cf2eba41022359a07639e5ff396c7
#
_cell.length_a   1.000
_cell.length_b   1.000
_cell.length_c   1.000
_cell.angle_alpha   90.00
_cell.angle_beta   90.00
_cell.angle_gamma   90.00
#
_symmetry.space_group_name_H-M   'P 1'
#
loop_
_entity.id
_entity.type
_entity.pdbx_description
1 polymer ?
#
loop_
_entity_poly.entity_id
_entity_poly.type
_entity_poly.pdbx_seq_one_letter_code
_entity_poly.pdbx_strand_id
1 'polypeptide(L)'
;AEQVFLEMKREHPSIALGTVYLPPCREQEKTILWRRSIMNANVSLLLNEQINKEFYSAYLYLDFANYYAAVGLDGFENWYRVQAQEERDHAMLFYQYLQNNGEGVTFEAIAKPEWERGDHMAPLKKALEHEMLVTASINAIYAAAYEVRDFRTMQMLDWFIKEQGEEEKNAADLITKMDLFGGDSKGLYMLNSELKARVYTAPSLVL
;
A
#
# COMPACT_ATOMS: atom_id res chain seq x y z
N ALA A 1 -9.23 -30.52 7.79
CA ALA A 1 -10.68 -30.25 7.74
C ALA A 1 -11.47 -31.52 8.17
N GLU A 2 -11.13 -32.69 7.65
CA GLU A 2 -11.81 -33.96 7.99
C GLU A 2 -11.59 -34.42 9.45
N GLN A 3 -10.42 -34.20 10.00
CA GLN A 3 -10.09 -34.59 11.37
C GLN A 3 -10.84 -33.73 12.42
N VAL A 4 -11.02 -32.46 12.17
CA VAL A 4 -11.80 -31.53 13.03
C VAL A 4 -13.29 -31.89 13.01
N PHE A 5 -13.79 -32.33 11.83
CA PHE A 5 -15.18 -32.74 11.66
C PHE A 5 -15.52 -34.05 12.39
N LEU A 6 -14.54 -34.96 12.50
CA LEU A 6 -14.68 -36.23 13.25
C LEU A 6 -14.65 -36.02 14.76
N GLU A 7 -13.91 -35.05 15.26
CA GLU A 7 -13.90 -34.70 16.69
C GLU A 7 -15.20 -34.03 17.13
N MET A 8 -15.77 -33.12 16.33
CA MET A 8 -17.08 -32.49 16.62
C MET A 8 -18.25 -33.49 16.70
N LYS A 9 -18.19 -34.61 15.95
CA LYS A 9 -19.21 -35.69 16.02
C LYS A 9 -19.15 -36.51 17.30
N ARG A 10 -18.01 -36.56 17.98
CA ARG A 10 -17.83 -37.28 19.22
C ARG A 10 -18.45 -36.57 20.44
N GLU A 11 -18.50 -35.24 20.41
CA GLU A 11 -18.96 -34.43 21.55
C GLU A 11 -20.46 -34.07 21.50
N HIS A 12 -21.12 -34.16 20.33
CA HIS A 12 -22.54 -33.84 20.17
C HIS A 12 -23.30 -34.87 19.29
N PRO A 13 -23.70 -36.03 19.87
CA PRO A 13 -24.35 -37.10 19.09
C PRO A 13 -25.81 -36.77 18.62
N SER A 14 -26.37 -35.64 19.00
CA SER A 14 -27.80 -35.31 18.73
C SER A 14 -28.02 -34.36 17.56
N ILE A 15 -26.99 -34.01 16.77
CA ILE A 15 -27.22 -33.20 15.56
C ILE A 15 -27.67 -34.09 14.42
N ALA A 16 -28.99 -34.18 14.25
CA ALA A 16 -29.60 -34.82 13.07
C ALA A 16 -29.28 -33.97 11.84
N LEU A 17 -28.41 -34.51 10.96
CA LEU A 17 -28.15 -33.94 9.65
C LEU A 17 -29.40 -33.99 8.79
N GLY A 18 -30.14 -32.88 8.69
CA GLY A 18 -31.02 -32.66 7.57
C GLY A 18 -30.14 -32.68 6.31
N THR A 19 -30.50 -33.57 5.36
CA THR A 19 -29.80 -33.66 4.07
C THR A 19 -29.93 -32.33 3.35
N VAL A 20 -28.92 -31.48 3.46
CA VAL A 20 -28.82 -30.29 2.61
C VAL A 20 -28.50 -30.80 1.22
N TYR A 21 -29.50 -30.79 0.36
CA TYR A 21 -29.34 -31.10 -1.05
C TYR A 21 -28.58 -29.91 -1.67
N LEU A 22 -27.28 -30.06 -1.79
CA LEU A 22 -26.46 -29.15 -2.61
C LEU A 22 -26.66 -29.57 -4.06
N PRO A 23 -27.21 -28.73 -4.93
CA PRO A 23 -27.29 -29.04 -6.35
C PRO A 23 -25.88 -29.29 -6.91
N PRO A 24 -25.77 -30.21 -7.89
CA PRO A 24 -24.44 -30.52 -8.44
C PRO A 24 -23.79 -29.26 -9.06
N CYS A 25 -22.55 -29.06 -8.73
CA CYS A 25 -21.70 -27.89 -9.04
C CYS A 25 -21.58 -27.55 -10.55
N ARG A 26 -22.22 -28.31 -11.44
CA ARG A 26 -22.09 -28.17 -12.90
C ARG A 26 -22.99 -27.10 -13.55
N GLU A 27 -23.96 -26.54 -12.87
CA GLU A 27 -24.82 -25.49 -13.47
C GLU A 27 -24.48 -24.07 -13.05
N GLN A 28 -23.67 -23.89 -11.99
CA GLN A 28 -23.23 -22.54 -11.57
C GLN A 28 -22.06 -21.99 -12.38
N GLU A 29 -21.32 -22.82 -13.13
CA GLU A 29 -20.22 -22.37 -13.99
C GLU A 29 -20.68 -21.58 -15.24
N LYS A 30 -21.97 -21.57 -15.56
CA LYS A 30 -22.50 -20.89 -16.75
C LYS A 30 -23.04 -19.48 -16.54
N THR A 31 -23.07 -18.97 -15.31
CA THR A 31 -23.72 -17.67 -15.04
C THR A 31 -22.80 -16.60 -14.47
N ILE A 32 -21.53 -16.89 -14.18
CA ILE A 32 -20.54 -15.85 -13.99
C ILE A 32 -19.99 -15.51 -15.38
N LEU A 33 -20.70 -14.66 -16.10
CA LEU A 33 -20.13 -13.89 -17.19
C LEU A 33 -19.05 -12.99 -16.56
N TRP A 34 -17.85 -13.54 -16.42
CA TRP A 34 -16.68 -12.70 -16.20
C TRP A 34 -16.74 -11.63 -17.29
N ARG A 35 -16.91 -10.38 -16.89
CA ARG A 35 -16.72 -9.27 -17.82
C ARG A 35 -15.36 -9.54 -18.44
N ARG A 36 -15.35 -9.76 -19.76
CA ARG A 36 -14.12 -10.00 -20.49
C ARG A 36 -13.24 -8.80 -20.16
N SER A 37 -12.12 -9.02 -19.45
CA SER A 37 -11.15 -7.97 -19.17
C SER A 37 -10.87 -7.20 -20.47
N ILE A 38 -11.03 -5.89 -20.41
CA ILE A 38 -10.74 -5.01 -21.56
C ILE A 38 -9.30 -4.49 -21.41
N MET A 39 -8.73 -4.62 -20.22
CA MET A 39 -7.38 -4.14 -19.91
C MET A 39 -6.31 -5.04 -20.53
N ASN A 40 -5.22 -4.45 -20.97
CA ASN A 40 -4.05 -5.20 -21.41
C ASN A 40 -3.47 -6.02 -20.24
N ALA A 41 -3.17 -7.29 -20.46
CA ALA A 41 -2.71 -8.19 -19.40
C ALA A 41 -1.42 -7.72 -18.70
N ASN A 42 -0.49 -7.10 -19.42
CA ASN A 42 0.73 -6.55 -18.82
C ASN A 42 0.43 -5.32 -17.94
N VAL A 43 -0.46 -4.44 -18.38
CA VAL A 43 -0.90 -3.28 -17.58
C VAL A 43 -1.61 -3.75 -16.30
N SER A 44 -2.54 -4.71 -16.43
CA SER A 44 -3.24 -5.32 -15.29
C SER A 44 -2.27 -5.94 -14.29
N LEU A 45 -1.27 -6.68 -14.77
CA LEU A 45 -0.23 -7.28 -13.91
C LEU A 45 0.56 -6.22 -13.14
N LEU A 46 1.06 -5.19 -13.82
CA LEU A 46 1.85 -4.13 -13.21
C LEU A 46 1.05 -3.33 -12.16
N LEU A 47 -0.23 -3.04 -12.46
CA LEU A 47 -1.13 -2.40 -11.49
C LEU A 47 -1.37 -3.28 -10.26
N ASN A 48 -1.52 -4.59 -10.46
CA ASN A 48 -1.68 -5.53 -9.34
C ASN A 48 -0.41 -5.62 -8.48
N GLU A 49 0.78 -5.66 -9.10
CA GLU A 49 2.05 -5.60 -8.39
C GLU A 49 2.20 -4.30 -7.59
N GLN A 50 1.68 -3.17 -8.12
CA GLN A 50 1.75 -1.89 -7.43
C GLN A 50 0.94 -1.91 -6.12
N ILE A 51 -0.18 -2.59 -6.05
CA ILE A 51 -0.93 -2.76 -4.78
C ILE A 51 -0.01 -3.31 -3.67
N ASN A 52 0.78 -4.34 -4.00
CA ASN A 52 1.71 -4.94 -3.03
C ASN A 52 2.83 -3.97 -2.64
N LYS A 53 3.34 -3.17 -3.59
CA LYS A 53 4.39 -2.18 -3.34
C LYS A 53 3.90 -1.08 -2.41
N GLU A 54 2.68 -0.56 -2.61
CA GLU A 54 2.08 0.46 -1.73
C GLU A 54 1.83 -0.09 -0.32
N PHE A 55 1.34 -1.32 -0.20
CA PHE A 55 1.24 -1.96 1.11
C PHE A 55 2.61 -2.18 1.77
N TYR A 56 3.65 -2.48 1.00
CA TYR A 56 5.01 -2.54 1.52
C TYR A 56 5.49 -1.16 1.98
N SER A 57 5.21 -0.08 1.23
CA SER A 57 5.50 1.31 1.63
C SER A 57 4.85 1.63 2.98
N ALA A 58 3.56 1.33 3.13
CA ALA A 58 2.85 1.52 4.38
C ALA A 58 3.53 0.76 5.55
N TYR A 59 3.98 -0.47 5.31
CA TYR A 59 4.64 -1.29 6.33
C TYR A 59 6.04 -0.77 6.67
N LEU A 60 6.78 -0.29 5.68
CA LEU A 60 8.08 0.35 5.86
C LEU A 60 7.97 1.63 6.71
N TYR A 61 6.98 2.47 6.41
CA TYR A 61 6.76 3.71 7.16
C TYR A 61 6.26 3.47 8.59
N LEU A 62 5.51 2.41 8.84
CA LEU A 62 5.22 1.98 10.22
C LEU A 62 6.49 1.56 10.97
N ASP A 63 7.47 0.93 10.32
CA ASP A 63 8.74 0.58 10.97
C ASP A 63 9.60 1.82 11.25
N PHE A 64 9.55 2.85 10.38
CA PHE A 64 10.17 4.16 10.67
C PHE A 64 9.49 4.86 11.85
N ALA A 65 8.14 4.86 11.89
CA ALA A 65 7.40 5.39 13.02
C ALA A 65 7.79 4.70 14.34
N ASN A 66 7.88 3.37 14.33
CA ASN A 66 8.32 2.58 15.48
C ASN A 66 9.75 2.92 15.92
N TYR A 67 10.67 3.15 14.98
CA TYR A 67 12.02 3.61 15.30
C TYR A 67 11.99 4.96 16.00
N TYR A 68 11.27 5.95 15.47
CA TYR A 68 11.21 7.29 16.06
C TYR A 68 10.49 7.31 17.41
N ALA A 69 9.47 6.49 17.60
CA ALA A 69 8.84 6.30 18.91
C ALA A 69 9.84 5.77 19.96
N ALA A 70 10.68 4.80 19.59
CA ALA A 70 11.67 4.20 20.48
C ALA A 70 12.76 5.19 20.94
N VAL A 71 13.04 6.22 20.14
CA VAL A 71 14.04 7.27 20.46
C VAL A 71 13.40 8.58 20.98
N GLY A 72 12.08 8.60 21.22
CA GLY A 72 11.38 9.73 21.82
C GLY A 72 11.10 10.91 20.89
N LEU A 73 11.11 10.69 19.56
CA LEU A 73 10.81 11.68 18.53
C LEU A 73 9.37 11.52 18.02
N ASP A 74 8.41 11.84 18.87
CA ASP A 74 6.96 11.64 18.63
C ASP A 74 6.37 12.44 17.46
N GLY A 75 7.02 13.52 17.03
CA GLY A 75 6.66 14.27 15.83
C GLY A 75 7.03 13.53 14.55
N PHE A 76 8.24 12.96 14.50
CA PHE A 76 8.65 12.09 13.39
C PHE A 76 7.85 10.80 13.38
N GLU A 77 7.55 10.22 14.55
CA GLU A 77 6.63 9.08 14.67
C GLU A 77 5.28 9.40 14.04
N ASN A 78 4.67 10.53 14.41
CA ASN A 78 3.40 10.96 13.86
C ASN A 78 3.47 11.16 12.33
N TRP A 79 4.55 11.79 11.83
CA TRP A 79 4.75 11.99 10.41
C TRP A 79 4.66 10.67 9.63
N TYR A 80 5.42 9.68 10.05
CA TYR A 80 5.46 8.38 9.37
C TYR A 80 4.23 7.52 9.61
N ARG A 81 3.52 7.70 10.70
CA ARG A 81 2.20 7.06 10.88
C ARG A 81 1.18 7.60 9.89
N VAL A 82 1.17 8.91 9.65
CA VAL A 82 0.31 9.52 8.64
C VAL A 82 0.71 9.03 7.27
N GLN A 83 2.01 9.03 6.95
CA GLN A 83 2.52 8.51 5.68
C GLN A 83 2.08 7.06 5.44
N ALA A 84 2.23 6.20 6.43
CA ALA A 84 1.81 4.80 6.31
C ALA A 84 0.30 4.64 6.03
N GLN A 85 -0.52 5.57 6.50
CA GLN A 85 -1.95 5.56 6.19
C GLN A 85 -2.22 6.02 4.75
N GLU A 86 -1.50 7.02 4.25
CA GLU A 86 -1.59 7.50 2.88
C GLU A 86 -1.18 6.39 1.89
N GLU A 87 -0.08 5.68 2.14
CA GLU A 87 0.35 4.53 1.31
C GLU A 87 -0.68 3.40 1.27
N ARG A 88 -1.28 3.10 2.42
CA ARG A 88 -2.40 2.14 2.45
C ARG A 88 -3.55 2.58 1.54
N ASP A 89 -3.85 3.86 1.53
CA ASP A 89 -4.94 4.38 0.70
C ASP A 89 -4.54 4.41 -0.79
N HIS A 90 -3.26 4.64 -1.12
CA HIS A 90 -2.72 4.45 -2.48
C HIS A 90 -2.92 3.01 -2.96
N ALA A 91 -2.59 2.01 -2.13
CA ALA A 91 -2.88 0.61 -2.45
C ALA A 91 -4.37 0.38 -2.73
N MET A 92 -5.26 0.99 -1.94
CA MET A 92 -6.71 0.85 -2.11
C MET A 92 -7.23 1.55 -3.37
N LEU A 93 -6.58 2.62 -3.84
CA LEU A 93 -6.91 3.26 -5.11
C LEU A 93 -6.59 2.31 -6.29
N PHE A 94 -5.42 1.68 -6.32
CA PHE A 94 -5.10 0.66 -7.34
C PHE A 94 -6.05 -0.53 -7.28
N TYR A 95 -6.35 -1.02 -6.08
CA TYR A 95 -7.31 -2.09 -5.86
C TYR A 95 -8.69 -1.73 -6.44
N GLN A 96 -9.23 -0.58 -6.08
CA GLN A 96 -10.54 -0.12 -6.54
C GLN A 96 -10.55 0.10 -8.06
N TYR A 97 -9.45 0.63 -8.62
CA TYR A 97 -9.33 0.83 -10.05
C TYR A 97 -9.40 -0.49 -10.83
N LEU A 98 -8.68 -1.53 -10.39
CA LEU A 98 -8.75 -2.87 -11.00
C LEU A 98 -10.17 -3.44 -10.90
N GLN A 99 -10.81 -3.36 -9.74
CA GLN A 99 -12.19 -3.81 -9.53
C GLN A 99 -13.18 -3.09 -10.47
N ASN A 100 -13.06 -1.76 -10.61
CA ASN A 100 -13.91 -0.95 -11.48
C ASN A 100 -13.75 -1.33 -12.97
N ASN A 101 -12.59 -1.86 -13.36
CA ASN A 101 -12.29 -2.32 -14.71
C ASN A 101 -12.56 -3.83 -14.91
N GLY A 102 -13.06 -4.53 -13.89
CA GLY A 102 -13.41 -5.96 -13.98
C GLY A 102 -12.22 -6.89 -13.90
N GLU A 103 -11.06 -6.39 -13.42
CA GLU A 103 -9.85 -7.19 -13.22
C GLU A 103 -9.88 -7.90 -11.86
N GLY A 104 -9.30 -9.10 -11.84
CA GLY A 104 -9.03 -9.81 -10.58
C GLY A 104 -7.80 -9.24 -9.87
N VAL A 105 -7.82 -9.25 -8.54
CA VAL A 105 -6.67 -8.85 -7.72
C VAL A 105 -6.10 -10.07 -7.02
N THR A 106 -4.78 -10.21 -7.08
CA THR A 106 -4.01 -11.22 -6.34
C THR A 106 -3.17 -10.51 -5.28
N PHE A 107 -3.34 -10.89 -4.02
CA PHE A 107 -2.55 -10.35 -2.92
C PHE A 107 -1.34 -11.24 -2.68
N GLU A 108 -0.15 -10.66 -2.84
CA GLU A 108 1.11 -11.31 -2.53
C GLU A 108 1.54 -11.04 -1.08
N ALA A 109 2.54 -11.78 -0.61
CA ALA A 109 3.08 -11.55 0.73
C ALA A 109 3.79 -10.18 0.80
N ILE A 110 3.52 -9.41 1.86
CA ILE A 110 4.25 -8.18 2.15
C ILE A 110 5.58 -8.56 2.80
N ALA A 111 6.69 -8.15 2.19
CA ALA A 111 8.02 -8.44 2.71
C ALA A 111 8.27 -7.69 4.03
N LYS A 112 9.15 -8.25 4.86
CA LYS A 112 9.64 -7.55 6.04
C LYS A 112 10.43 -6.30 5.60
N PRO A 113 10.21 -5.11 6.21
CA PRO A 113 11.02 -3.95 5.95
C PRO A 113 12.49 -4.20 6.31
N GLU A 114 13.39 -3.92 5.35
CA GLU A 114 14.83 -4.06 5.53
C GLU A 114 15.51 -2.72 5.24
N TRP A 115 16.18 -2.17 6.25
CA TRP A 115 16.97 -0.96 6.15
C TRP A 115 18.03 -0.94 7.26
N GLU A 116 19.12 -0.26 6.98
CA GLU A 116 20.23 -0.12 7.94
C GLU A 116 19.85 0.92 9.01
N ARG A 117 19.70 0.45 10.25
CA ARG A 117 19.39 1.31 11.40
C ARG A 117 20.64 2.06 11.82
N GLY A 118 20.55 3.38 11.81
CA GLY A 118 21.64 4.30 12.16
C GLY A 118 21.15 5.41 13.07
N ASP A 119 21.54 6.65 12.73
CA ASP A 119 21.07 7.86 13.38
C ASP A 119 19.66 8.26 12.93
N HIS A 120 19.19 9.42 13.41
CA HIS A 120 17.86 9.93 13.06
C HIS A 120 17.71 10.32 11.58
N MET A 121 18.82 10.43 10.84
CA MET A 121 18.82 10.69 9.40
C MET A 121 18.56 9.43 8.57
N ALA A 122 18.87 8.24 9.10
CA ALA A 122 18.80 6.99 8.34
C ALA A 122 17.39 6.68 7.79
N PRO A 123 16.28 6.78 8.56
CA PRO A 123 14.94 6.57 8.02
C PRO A 123 14.56 7.59 6.94
N LEU A 124 15.00 8.85 7.07
CA LEU A 124 14.71 9.93 6.11
C LEU A 124 15.35 9.64 4.74
N LYS A 125 16.62 9.25 4.74
CA LYS A 125 17.34 8.89 3.51
C LYS A 125 16.71 7.65 2.86
N LYS A 126 16.34 6.66 3.68
CA LYS A 126 15.69 5.44 3.17
C LYS A 126 14.29 5.73 2.62
N ALA A 127 13.56 6.69 3.20
CA ALA A 127 12.28 7.13 2.66
C ALA A 127 12.45 7.73 1.25
N LEU A 128 13.36 8.68 1.06
CA LEU A 128 13.62 9.27 -0.26
C LEU A 128 14.04 8.22 -1.29
N GLU A 129 14.95 7.31 -0.93
CA GLU A 129 15.35 6.20 -1.80
C GLU A 129 14.14 5.35 -2.20
N HIS A 130 13.25 5.09 -1.26
CA HIS A 130 12.05 4.29 -1.48
C HIS A 130 11.06 5.02 -2.42
N GLU A 131 10.78 6.31 -2.18
CA GLU A 131 9.90 7.10 -3.06
C GLU A 131 10.40 7.14 -4.52
N MET A 132 11.72 7.26 -4.72
CA MET A 132 12.29 7.16 -6.06
C MET A 132 12.04 5.81 -6.73
N LEU A 133 12.02 4.70 -5.98
CA LEU A 133 11.67 3.37 -6.50
C LEU A 133 10.17 3.28 -6.83
N VAL A 134 9.29 3.86 -6.01
CA VAL A 134 7.85 3.93 -6.28
C VAL A 134 7.60 4.76 -7.53
N THR A 135 8.22 5.93 -7.65
CA THR A 135 8.16 6.77 -8.87
C THR A 135 8.57 6.00 -10.13
N ALA A 136 9.67 5.27 -10.06
CA ALA A 136 10.12 4.45 -11.19
C ALA A 136 9.09 3.37 -11.55
N SER A 137 8.43 2.78 -10.56
CA SER A 137 7.39 1.79 -10.76
C SER A 137 6.13 2.39 -11.40
N ILE A 138 5.66 3.54 -10.92
CA ILE A 138 4.52 4.28 -11.51
C ILE A 138 4.82 4.65 -12.98
N ASN A 139 6.03 5.16 -13.25
CA ASN A 139 6.45 5.48 -14.61
C ASN A 139 6.47 4.25 -15.52
N ALA A 140 6.86 3.09 -15.03
CA ALA A 140 6.85 1.85 -15.81
C ALA A 140 5.42 1.41 -16.16
N ILE A 141 4.46 1.55 -15.23
CA ILE A 141 3.04 1.28 -15.50
C ILE A 141 2.50 2.27 -16.55
N TYR A 142 2.85 3.54 -16.40
CA TYR A 142 2.43 4.59 -17.34
C TYR A 142 2.96 4.31 -18.76
N ALA A 143 4.24 3.95 -18.88
CA ALA A 143 4.84 3.59 -20.17
C ALA A 143 4.14 2.38 -20.80
N ALA A 144 3.84 1.34 -20.03
CA ALA A 144 3.12 0.16 -20.52
C ALA A 144 1.69 0.52 -20.99
N ALA A 145 0.99 1.38 -20.26
CA ALA A 145 -0.35 1.88 -20.64
C ALA A 145 -0.28 2.71 -21.94
N TYR A 146 0.75 3.55 -22.07
CA TYR A 146 0.98 4.38 -23.25
C TYR A 146 1.20 3.54 -24.53
N GLU A 147 2.01 2.50 -24.43
CA GLU A 147 2.30 1.60 -25.57
C GLU A 147 1.04 0.93 -26.15
N VAL A 148 0.09 0.59 -25.28
CA VAL A 148 -1.18 -0.04 -25.69
C VAL A 148 -2.32 0.95 -25.84
N ARG A 149 -2.06 2.26 -25.66
CA ARG A 149 -3.04 3.37 -25.72
C ARG A 149 -4.19 3.21 -24.71
N ASP A 150 -3.87 2.70 -23.53
CA ASP A 150 -4.82 2.64 -22.41
C ASP A 150 -4.92 4.02 -21.73
N PHE A 151 -5.64 4.92 -22.38
CA PHE A 151 -5.80 6.30 -21.92
C PHE A 151 -6.52 6.42 -20.58
N ARG A 152 -7.34 5.42 -20.23
CA ARG A 152 -8.02 5.39 -18.94
C ARG A 152 -7.04 5.13 -17.80
N THR A 153 -6.16 4.16 -17.97
CA THR A 153 -5.09 3.89 -17.00
C THR A 153 -4.14 5.08 -16.89
N MET A 154 -3.75 5.68 -18.02
CA MET A 154 -2.90 6.89 -18.01
C MET A 154 -3.55 8.03 -17.22
N GLN A 155 -4.83 8.32 -17.44
CA GLN A 155 -5.56 9.38 -16.73
C GLN A 155 -5.62 9.12 -15.20
N MET A 156 -5.79 7.89 -14.78
CA MET A 156 -5.71 7.50 -13.37
C MET A 156 -4.30 7.72 -12.81
N LEU A 157 -3.28 7.33 -13.57
CA LEU A 157 -1.88 7.47 -13.18
C LEU A 157 -1.36 8.91 -13.18
N ASP A 158 -2.00 9.85 -13.91
CA ASP A 158 -1.64 11.29 -13.87
C ASP A 158 -1.67 11.85 -12.45
N TRP A 159 -2.62 11.39 -11.63
CA TRP A 159 -2.68 11.76 -10.22
C TRP A 159 -1.47 11.21 -9.45
N PHE A 160 -1.12 9.93 -9.64
CA PHE A 160 0.02 9.31 -8.98
C PHE A 160 1.36 9.92 -9.38
N ILE A 161 1.52 10.32 -10.65
CA ILE A 161 2.73 11.02 -11.11
C ILE A 161 2.90 12.35 -10.38
N LYS A 162 1.81 13.08 -10.17
CA LYS A 162 1.84 14.34 -9.41
C LYS A 162 2.14 14.06 -7.93
N GLU A 163 1.48 13.06 -7.34
CA GLU A 163 1.66 12.66 -5.95
C GLU A 163 3.10 12.28 -5.67
N GLN A 164 3.71 11.44 -6.51
CA GLN A 164 5.12 11.05 -6.36
C GLN A 164 6.08 12.25 -6.40
N GLY A 165 5.78 13.27 -7.19
CA GLY A 165 6.54 14.52 -7.17
C GLY A 165 6.45 15.24 -5.82
N GLU A 166 5.31 15.19 -5.15
CA GLU A 166 5.10 15.76 -3.81
C GLU A 166 5.78 14.87 -2.74
N GLU A 167 5.69 13.54 -2.84
CA GLU A 167 6.32 12.61 -1.91
C GLU A 167 7.85 12.70 -1.91
N GLU A 168 8.48 12.68 -3.08
CA GLU A 168 9.95 12.87 -3.20
C GLU A 168 10.38 14.23 -2.63
N LYS A 169 9.61 15.28 -2.93
CA LYS A 169 9.89 16.61 -2.41
C LYS A 169 9.78 16.66 -0.89
N ASN A 170 8.75 16.09 -0.31
CA ASN A 170 8.55 16.04 1.14
C ASN A 170 9.67 15.26 1.84
N ALA A 171 10.07 14.12 1.28
CA ALA A 171 11.19 13.33 1.79
C ALA A 171 12.52 14.11 1.72
N ALA A 172 12.81 14.79 0.61
CA ALA A 172 14.01 15.61 0.44
C ALA A 172 14.02 16.84 1.38
N ASP A 173 12.86 17.49 1.56
CA ASP A 173 12.72 18.61 2.49
C ASP A 173 12.98 18.20 3.94
N LEU A 174 12.53 17.00 4.36
CA LEU A 174 12.81 16.46 5.69
C LEU A 174 14.29 16.19 5.92
N ILE A 175 15.00 15.65 4.93
CA ILE A 175 16.46 15.48 4.98
C ILE A 175 17.14 16.84 5.16
N THR A 176 16.74 17.82 4.35
CA THR A 176 17.30 19.18 4.42
C THR A 176 17.04 19.82 5.78
N LYS A 177 15.85 19.69 6.34
CA LYS A 177 15.52 20.22 7.68
C LYS A 177 16.33 19.51 8.76
N MET A 178 16.51 18.20 8.65
CA MET A 178 17.32 17.43 9.59
C MET A 178 18.80 17.85 9.52
N ASP A 179 19.36 18.08 8.35
CA ASP A 179 20.73 18.58 8.18
C ASP A 179 20.91 19.97 8.80
N LEU A 180 19.91 20.85 8.65
CA LEU A 180 19.99 22.22 9.17
C LEU A 180 19.74 22.32 10.67
N PHE A 181 18.83 21.50 11.22
CA PHE A 181 18.31 21.67 12.58
C PHE A 181 18.53 20.46 13.48
N GLY A 182 18.80 19.28 12.94
CA GLY A 182 18.96 18.05 13.73
C GLY A 182 20.27 17.94 14.51
N GLY A 183 21.25 18.83 14.24
CA GLY A 183 22.58 18.79 14.86
C GLY A 183 22.62 19.25 16.31
N ASP A 184 21.62 19.95 16.82
CA ASP A 184 21.50 20.36 18.22
C ASP A 184 20.13 20.00 18.80
N SER A 185 20.07 19.83 20.11
CA SER A 185 18.87 19.36 20.80
C SER A 185 17.68 20.32 20.72
N LYS A 186 17.91 21.63 20.61
CA LYS A 186 16.86 22.63 20.49
C LYS A 186 16.28 22.63 19.08
N GLY A 187 17.13 22.59 18.06
CA GLY A 187 16.72 22.49 16.66
C GLY A 187 15.93 21.21 16.40
N LEU A 188 16.44 20.08 16.87
CA LEU A 188 15.76 18.80 16.78
C LEU A 188 14.38 18.81 17.48
N TYR A 189 14.30 19.39 18.69
CA TYR A 189 13.03 19.52 19.42
C TYR A 189 12.01 20.39 18.65
N MET A 190 12.46 21.49 18.05
CA MET A 190 11.59 22.37 17.26
C MET A 190 11.07 21.65 16.00
N LEU A 191 11.96 20.97 15.28
CA LEU A 191 11.58 20.19 14.09
C LEU A 191 10.60 19.06 14.46
N ASN A 192 10.88 18.32 15.52
CA ASN A 192 9.97 17.29 16.03
C ASN A 192 8.59 17.88 16.40
N SER A 193 8.56 19.06 17.01
CA SER A 193 7.29 19.73 17.37
C SER A 193 6.52 20.20 16.13
N GLU A 194 7.20 20.64 15.07
CA GLU A 194 6.57 20.99 13.79
C GLU A 194 5.89 19.76 13.15
N LEU A 195 6.62 18.65 13.08
CA LEU A 195 6.11 17.42 12.43
C LEU A 195 4.94 16.78 13.16
N LYS A 196 4.81 17.02 14.48
CA LYS A 196 3.66 16.58 15.28
C LYS A 196 2.33 17.17 14.82
N ALA A 197 2.37 18.30 14.13
CA ALA A 197 1.16 18.97 13.64
C ALA A 197 0.59 18.36 12.35
N ARG A 198 1.30 17.43 11.69
CA ARG A 198 0.79 16.76 10.49
C ARG A 198 -0.50 15.99 10.80
N VAL A 199 -1.52 16.20 9.98
CA VAL A 199 -2.80 15.52 10.08
C VAL A 199 -3.02 14.77 8.77
N TYR A 200 -3.53 13.56 8.87
CA TYR A 200 -3.91 12.76 7.70
C TYR A 200 -4.99 13.47 6.87
N THR A 201 -4.83 13.42 5.57
CA THR A 201 -5.82 13.86 4.59
C THR A 201 -6.05 12.75 3.56
N ALA A 202 -7.29 12.41 3.32
CA ALA A 202 -7.62 11.37 2.33
C ALA A 202 -7.19 11.79 0.92
N PRO A 203 -6.76 10.85 0.06
CA PRO A 203 -6.43 11.13 -1.32
C PRO A 203 -7.56 11.85 -2.06
N SER A 204 -7.21 12.80 -2.92
CA SER A 204 -8.17 13.58 -3.69
C SER A 204 -8.65 12.87 -4.97
N LEU A 205 -8.03 11.74 -5.35
CA LEU A 205 -8.42 10.97 -6.52
C LEU A 205 -9.78 10.30 -6.32
N VAL A 206 -10.69 10.54 -7.24
CA VAL A 206 -12.00 9.89 -7.33
C VAL A 206 -12.01 8.96 -8.54
N LEU A 207 -12.30 7.68 -8.35
CA LEU A 207 -12.29 6.60 -9.36
C LEU A 207 -13.68 6.28 -9.91
#